data_48be4b5e38fc17d06472a1a50c5f3c65
#
_entry.id   48be4b5e38fc17d06472a1a50c5f3c65
#
_cell.length_a   1.000
_cell.length_b   1.000
_cell.length_c   1.000
_cell.angle_alpha   90.00
_cell.angle_beta   90.00
_cell.angle_gamma   90.00
#
_symmetry.space_group_name_H-M   'P 1'
#
loop_
_entity.id
_entity.type
_entity.pdbx_description
1 polymer ?
#
loop_
_entity_poly.entity_id
_entity_poly.type
_entity_poly.pdbx_seq_one_letter_code
_entity_poly.pdbx_strand_id
1 'polypeptide(L)'
;MKARLTCRAWILPVPFFVLACAPTEGDAKQDPWTEGEPTLLHPRAKTAALYAESTIVDFDVGFTEDAWLAFVAAWKPLKNKSTWFHCSFQFLGVRFLDAACRHKATSAKPASEKKPPLIVRFDKWDDTGRFFGVRQINLEANPDYPAPVRDRLGMWIMRRAGLMAPRVNHARVTLNGQPLGLYQNIEIIDHEFLEQRFDPPIGNLYEQDRNGWNLRTNGSTGNTKPVSDLETLLTAWKAAPSAALEEQLEATVDVGQVLRETAAEMVLPVCDNFSNGGYNFYLYQMADSRLVLLPWDLDEAISDRAPPDADPWTFLGNLANSNRFPAIGFHLRAMLFANPSWRAEYESDMLAVRDGAYGAAKDRLAQVCDQIRSHVADDPAAYGTIAEFDGDCGRIAERIAERSAYLRDALGR
;
A
#
# COMPACT_ATOMS: atom_id res chain seq x y z
N MET A 1 -75.63 15.82 -5.46
CA MET A 1 -75.24 14.71 -6.34
C MET A 1 -73.70 14.70 -6.46
N LYS A 2 -73.08 13.79 -5.77
CA LYS A 2 -71.55 13.61 -5.75
C LYS A 2 -71.23 12.35 -6.51
N ALA A 3 -70.56 12.47 -7.63
CA ALA A 3 -70.07 11.34 -8.40
C ALA A 3 -68.73 10.93 -7.84
N ARG A 4 -68.59 9.67 -7.41
CA ARG A 4 -67.33 9.04 -7.01
C ARG A 4 -66.69 8.37 -8.23
N LEU A 5 -65.47 8.75 -8.61
CA LEU A 5 -64.66 8.00 -9.54
C LEU A 5 -63.87 6.98 -8.78
N THR A 6 -64.00 5.69 -9.08
CA THR A 6 -63.21 4.59 -8.61
C THR A 6 -62.17 4.25 -9.67
N CYS A 7 -60.90 4.46 -9.38
CA CYS A 7 -59.78 3.93 -10.18
C CYS A 7 -59.54 2.47 -9.80
N ARG A 8 -59.69 1.56 -10.77
CA ARG A 8 -59.24 0.17 -10.69
C ARG A 8 -57.79 0.10 -11.21
N ALA A 9 -56.86 -0.29 -10.34
CA ALA A 9 -55.53 -0.64 -10.76
C ALA A 9 -55.51 -2.07 -11.30
N TRP A 10 -54.99 -2.24 -12.49
CA TRP A 10 -54.70 -3.55 -13.07
C TRP A 10 -53.25 -3.90 -12.74
N ILE A 11 -53.06 -4.96 -11.95
CA ILE A 11 -51.73 -5.56 -11.67
C ILE A 11 -51.54 -6.67 -12.72
N LEU A 12 -50.58 -6.48 -13.62
CA LEU A 12 -50.07 -7.54 -14.49
C LEU A 12 -48.89 -8.24 -13.81
N PRO A 13 -48.83 -9.56 -13.81
CA PRO A 13 -47.68 -10.29 -13.25
C PRO A 13 -46.54 -10.27 -14.27
N VAL A 14 -45.37 -9.80 -13.82
CA VAL A 14 -44.11 -9.94 -14.56
C VAL A 14 -43.54 -11.32 -14.26
N PRO A 15 -43.19 -12.16 -15.25
CA PRO A 15 -42.55 -13.44 -14.98
C PRO A 15 -41.09 -13.22 -14.60
N PHE A 16 -40.69 -13.72 -13.45
CA PHE A 16 -39.30 -13.86 -13.07
C PHE A 16 -38.62 -14.91 -13.96
N PHE A 17 -37.79 -14.47 -14.88
CA PHE A 17 -36.81 -15.33 -15.52
C PHE A 17 -35.58 -15.39 -14.62
N VAL A 18 -35.40 -16.48 -13.90
CA VAL A 18 -34.13 -16.84 -13.29
C VAL A 18 -33.24 -17.41 -14.39
N LEU A 19 -32.39 -16.59 -14.97
CA LEU A 19 -31.29 -17.10 -15.78
C LEU A 19 -30.18 -17.58 -14.81
N ALA A 20 -30.07 -18.88 -14.60
CA ALA A 20 -28.90 -19.49 -14.04
C ALA A 20 -27.80 -19.48 -15.11
N CYS A 21 -26.89 -18.51 -15.03
CA CYS A 21 -25.62 -18.59 -15.77
C CYS A 21 -24.69 -19.53 -15.02
N ALA A 22 -24.33 -20.66 -15.64
CA ALA A 22 -23.22 -21.48 -15.21
C ALA A 22 -21.90 -20.70 -15.40
N PRO A 23 -20.91 -20.83 -14.50
CA PRO A 23 -19.63 -20.17 -14.68
C PRO A 23 -18.92 -20.81 -15.88
N THR A 24 -18.57 -20.00 -16.88
CA THR A 24 -17.63 -20.38 -17.93
C THR A 24 -16.22 -20.37 -17.33
N GLU A 25 -15.54 -21.51 -17.38
CA GLU A 25 -14.10 -21.61 -17.12
C GLU A 25 -13.36 -20.65 -18.06
N GLY A 26 -12.68 -19.64 -17.51
CA GLY A 26 -11.83 -18.75 -18.28
C GLY A 26 -11.76 -17.30 -17.82
N ASP A 27 -12.52 -16.88 -16.80
CA ASP A 27 -12.39 -15.53 -16.28
C ASP A 27 -11.13 -15.41 -15.43
N ALA A 28 -10.12 -14.73 -15.98
CA ALA A 28 -9.05 -14.13 -15.17
C ALA A 28 -9.73 -13.40 -14.02
N LYS A 29 -9.35 -13.74 -12.78
CA LYS A 29 -9.87 -13.08 -11.57
C LYS A 29 -9.77 -11.57 -11.80
N GLN A 30 -10.92 -10.93 -12.00
CA GLN A 30 -10.97 -9.48 -12.09
C GLN A 30 -10.37 -8.93 -10.80
N ASP A 31 -9.43 -8.00 -10.97
CA ASP A 31 -8.94 -7.19 -9.85
C ASP A 31 -10.18 -6.61 -9.14
N PRO A 32 -10.43 -6.94 -7.86
CA PRO A 32 -11.59 -6.41 -7.14
C PRO A 32 -11.58 -4.89 -7.03
N TRP A 33 -10.54 -4.24 -7.55
CA TRP A 33 -10.26 -2.81 -7.49
C TRP A 33 -10.22 -2.14 -8.87
N THR A 34 -10.69 -2.80 -9.95
CA THR A 34 -10.86 -2.12 -11.24
C THR A 34 -11.86 -0.98 -11.10
N GLU A 35 -11.40 0.19 -11.51
CA GLU A 35 -12.09 1.47 -11.46
C GLU A 35 -13.41 1.44 -12.26
N GLY A 36 -14.52 1.20 -11.55
CA GLY A 36 -15.83 1.65 -12.00
C GLY A 36 -16.13 3.00 -11.36
N GLU A 37 -16.78 3.93 -12.04
CA GLU A 37 -17.17 5.21 -11.46
C GLU A 37 -17.93 4.99 -10.14
N PRO A 38 -17.49 5.56 -9.01
CA PRO A 38 -18.09 5.32 -7.72
C PRO A 38 -19.48 5.98 -7.64
N THR A 39 -20.51 5.18 -7.51
CA THR A 39 -21.80 5.69 -7.06
C THR A 39 -21.66 6.09 -5.60
N LEU A 40 -21.76 7.37 -5.28
CA LEU A 40 -21.44 8.02 -3.98
C LEU A 40 -22.23 7.51 -2.75
N LEU A 41 -22.94 6.40 -2.84
CA LEU A 41 -23.85 5.90 -1.80
C LEU A 41 -23.29 4.77 -0.92
N HIS A 42 -22.20 4.12 -1.29
CA HIS A 42 -21.61 3.03 -0.50
C HIS A 42 -20.34 3.50 0.23
N PRO A 43 -20.08 3.12 1.50
CA PRO A 43 -18.87 3.48 2.23
C PRO A 43 -17.58 3.15 1.45
N ARG A 44 -17.52 2.01 0.76
CA ARG A 44 -16.42 1.61 -0.11
C ARG A 44 -16.22 2.57 -1.29
N ALA A 45 -17.30 3.07 -1.89
CA ALA A 45 -17.22 4.04 -2.98
C ALA A 45 -16.66 5.39 -2.54
N LYS A 46 -17.01 5.83 -1.32
CA LYS A 46 -16.44 7.07 -0.74
C LYS A 46 -14.94 6.97 -0.55
N THR A 47 -14.47 5.86 -0.01
CA THR A 47 -13.03 5.60 0.19
C THR A 47 -12.30 5.48 -1.15
N ALA A 48 -12.92 4.88 -2.18
CA ALA A 48 -12.34 4.78 -3.52
C ALA A 48 -12.05 6.15 -4.13
N ALA A 49 -12.89 7.16 -3.90
CA ALA A 49 -12.67 8.51 -4.41
C ALA A 49 -11.38 9.16 -3.85
N LEU A 50 -10.99 8.85 -2.60
CA LEU A 50 -9.75 9.35 -2.01
C LEU A 50 -8.50 8.83 -2.71
N TYR A 51 -8.57 7.59 -3.23
CA TYR A 51 -7.44 6.87 -3.81
C TYR A 51 -7.63 6.57 -5.31
N ALA A 52 -8.46 7.35 -6.00
CA ALA A 52 -8.67 7.20 -7.43
C ALA A 52 -7.35 7.43 -8.19
N GLU A 53 -6.89 6.40 -8.91
CA GLU A 53 -5.62 6.45 -9.64
C GLU A 53 -5.73 7.10 -11.01
N SER A 54 -6.96 7.28 -11.52
CA SER A 54 -7.25 7.91 -12.81
C SER A 54 -7.16 9.44 -12.76
N THR A 55 -7.22 10.04 -11.56
CA THR A 55 -7.24 11.49 -11.36
C THR A 55 -6.23 11.94 -10.31
N ILE A 56 -5.78 13.18 -10.42
CA ILE A 56 -5.08 13.87 -9.34
C ILE A 56 -6.14 14.49 -8.44
N VAL A 57 -6.15 14.11 -7.17
CA VAL A 57 -7.12 14.63 -6.20
C VAL A 57 -6.63 15.96 -5.59
N ASP A 58 -7.58 16.80 -5.14
CA ASP A 58 -7.28 18.07 -4.50
C ASP A 58 -7.64 18.00 -3.03
N PHE A 59 -6.66 18.24 -2.16
CA PHE A 59 -6.84 18.34 -0.72
C PHE A 59 -6.48 19.75 -0.23
N ASP A 60 -7.33 20.31 0.63
CA ASP A 60 -7.01 21.53 1.35
C ASP A 60 -6.84 21.24 2.84
N VAL A 61 -5.67 21.60 3.38
CA VAL A 61 -5.34 21.49 4.81
C VAL A 61 -5.41 22.88 5.40
N GLY A 62 -6.26 23.08 6.39
CA GLY A 62 -6.45 24.38 7.04
C GLY A 62 -5.87 24.42 8.45
N PHE A 63 -5.07 25.43 8.75
CA PHE A 63 -4.59 25.74 10.09
C PHE A 63 -4.99 27.16 10.49
N THR A 64 -5.18 27.41 11.79
CA THR A 64 -5.04 28.78 12.30
C THR A 64 -3.59 29.22 12.21
N GLU A 65 -3.34 30.52 12.22
CA GLU A 65 -1.97 31.05 12.15
C GLU A 65 -1.09 30.52 13.28
N ASP A 66 -1.59 30.54 14.52
CA ASP A 66 -0.85 30.03 15.68
C ASP A 66 -0.55 28.52 15.57
N ALA A 67 -1.53 27.72 15.14
CA ALA A 67 -1.36 26.28 14.95
C ALA A 67 -0.34 25.98 13.83
N TRP A 68 -0.34 26.77 12.76
CA TRP A 68 0.64 26.64 11.68
C TRP A 68 2.06 26.98 12.14
N LEU A 69 2.23 28.09 12.84
CA LEU A 69 3.53 28.48 13.39
C LEU A 69 4.08 27.42 14.36
N ALA A 70 3.23 26.88 15.23
CA ALA A 70 3.60 25.81 16.14
C ALA A 70 3.97 24.51 15.38
N PHE A 71 3.21 24.14 14.33
CA PHE A 71 3.47 22.99 13.47
C PHE A 71 4.83 23.13 12.77
N VAL A 72 5.12 24.28 12.15
CA VAL A 72 6.40 24.55 11.49
C VAL A 72 7.57 24.53 12.47
N ALA A 73 7.39 25.12 13.66
CA ALA A 73 8.41 25.12 14.71
C ALA A 73 8.73 23.70 15.22
N ALA A 74 7.74 22.84 15.32
CA ALA A 74 7.92 21.43 15.70
C ALA A 74 8.66 20.62 14.64
N TRP A 75 8.59 21.04 13.37
CA TRP A 75 9.20 20.34 12.24
C TRP A 75 10.70 20.56 12.11
N LYS A 76 11.17 21.81 12.22
CA LYS A 76 12.59 22.20 12.02
C LYS A 76 13.62 21.37 12.81
N PRO A 77 13.37 20.93 14.06
CA PRO A 77 14.36 20.12 14.77
C PRO A 77 14.26 18.61 14.48
N LEU A 78 13.30 18.11 13.69
CA LEU A 78 13.02 16.68 13.45
C LEU A 78 12.82 15.82 14.74
N LYS A 79 12.75 16.48 15.89
CA LYS A 79 12.77 15.81 17.20
C LYS A 79 11.39 15.50 17.75
N ASN A 80 10.33 16.15 17.25
CA ASN A 80 9.00 16.00 17.82
C ASN A 80 7.97 15.49 16.80
N LYS A 81 8.12 14.21 16.44
CA LYS A 81 7.29 13.50 15.48
C LYS A 81 5.95 13.02 16.08
N SER A 82 5.74 13.20 17.36
CA SER A 82 4.57 12.72 18.09
C SER A 82 3.52 13.79 18.36
N THR A 83 3.84 15.07 18.15
CA THR A 83 2.92 16.17 18.44
C THR A 83 1.87 16.29 17.36
N TRP A 84 0.62 16.30 17.79
CA TRP A 84 -0.54 16.53 16.94
C TRP A 84 -1.01 17.98 17.10
N PHE A 85 -1.41 18.58 15.98
CA PHE A 85 -1.91 19.94 15.90
C PHE A 85 -3.33 19.93 15.34
N HIS A 86 -4.21 20.76 15.83
CA HIS A 86 -5.53 20.95 15.27
C HIS A 86 -5.43 21.51 13.85
N CYS A 87 -6.15 20.91 12.93
CA CYS A 87 -6.25 21.35 11.54
C CYS A 87 -7.64 21.02 11.00
N SER A 88 -8.00 21.62 9.86
CA SER A 88 -9.14 21.17 9.07
C SER A 88 -8.65 20.48 7.82
N PHE A 89 -9.50 19.64 7.22
CA PHE A 89 -9.20 18.93 5.97
C PHE A 89 -10.42 18.99 5.04
N GLN A 90 -10.18 19.24 3.76
CA GLN A 90 -11.27 19.34 2.77
C GLN A 90 -10.95 18.52 1.53
N PHE A 91 -11.98 17.82 1.01
CA PHE A 91 -11.95 17.08 -0.25
C PHE A 91 -13.36 17.07 -0.87
N LEU A 92 -13.47 17.29 -2.19
CA LEU A 92 -14.73 17.31 -2.94
C LEU A 92 -15.82 18.19 -2.28
N GLY A 93 -15.42 19.36 -1.75
CA GLY A 93 -16.33 20.30 -1.09
C GLY A 93 -16.79 19.90 0.32
N VAL A 94 -16.44 18.69 0.78
CA VAL A 94 -16.70 18.24 2.15
C VAL A 94 -15.54 18.65 3.04
N ARG A 95 -15.84 19.28 4.19
CA ARG A 95 -14.84 19.75 5.14
C ARG A 95 -14.96 19.03 6.48
N PHE A 96 -13.85 18.53 7.01
CA PHE A 96 -13.71 18.05 8.37
C PHE A 96 -13.00 19.14 9.18
N LEU A 97 -13.69 19.68 10.19
CA LEU A 97 -13.27 20.93 10.84
C LEU A 97 -12.18 20.74 11.89
N ASP A 98 -12.17 19.61 12.59
CA ASP A 98 -11.27 19.35 13.72
C ASP A 98 -10.50 18.04 13.56
N ALA A 99 -9.73 17.97 12.49
CA ALA A 99 -8.75 16.92 12.26
C ALA A 99 -7.46 17.20 13.07
N ALA A 100 -6.62 16.19 13.17
CA ALA A 100 -5.29 16.31 13.74
C ALA A 100 -4.23 16.12 12.67
N CYS A 101 -3.32 17.06 12.54
CA CYS A 101 -2.19 17.01 11.64
C CYS A 101 -0.88 16.81 12.40
N ARG A 102 0.01 15.95 11.86
CA ARG A 102 1.39 15.82 12.35
C ARG A 102 2.34 15.57 11.20
N HIS A 103 3.62 15.79 11.47
CA HIS A 103 4.66 15.34 10.54
C HIS A 103 4.74 13.82 10.52
N LYS A 104 4.86 13.24 9.32
CA LYS A 104 5.28 11.84 9.20
C LYS A 104 6.75 11.76 9.61
N ALA A 105 7.09 10.72 10.35
CA ALA A 105 8.48 10.42 10.63
C ALA A 105 9.15 9.90 9.36
N THR A 106 10.00 10.69 8.75
CA THR A 106 10.89 10.22 7.68
C THR A 106 12.31 10.06 8.22
N SER A 107 13.13 9.26 7.55
CA SER A 107 14.58 9.31 7.71
C SER A 107 14.99 10.75 7.36
N ALA A 108 15.55 11.46 8.34
CA ALA A 108 15.79 12.88 8.30
C ALA A 108 16.60 13.32 7.07
N LYS A 109 15.94 13.89 6.07
CA LYS A 109 16.62 14.65 5.02
C LYS A 109 16.25 16.12 5.10
N PRO A 110 17.22 17.05 5.03
CA PRO A 110 16.99 18.49 5.10
C PRO A 110 16.09 19.03 3.97
N ALA A 111 15.99 18.29 2.86
CA ALA A 111 15.21 18.68 1.70
C ALA A 111 13.69 18.82 1.99
N SER A 112 13.19 18.20 3.05
CA SER A 112 11.77 18.26 3.40
C SER A 112 11.33 19.59 4.04
N GLU A 113 12.21 20.58 4.24
CA GLU A 113 11.82 21.85 4.89
C GLU A 113 10.77 22.65 4.09
N LYS A 114 10.72 22.48 2.78
CA LYS A 114 9.76 23.18 1.92
C LYS A 114 8.42 22.44 1.84
N LYS A 115 8.44 21.13 1.97
CA LYS A 115 7.30 20.24 1.73
C LYS A 115 7.27 19.12 2.76
N PRO A 116 6.61 19.35 3.91
CA PRO A 116 6.53 18.36 4.97
C PRO A 116 5.69 17.16 4.57
N PRO A 117 6.13 15.93 4.78
CA PRO A 117 5.23 14.79 4.73
C PRO A 117 4.24 14.85 5.90
N LEU A 118 2.96 14.61 5.63
CA LEU A 118 1.86 14.85 6.56
C LEU A 118 1.08 13.58 6.86
N ILE A 119 0.71 13.39 8.12
CA ILE A 119 -0.40 12.52 8.51
C ILE A 119 -1.56 13.41 8.97
N VAL A 120 -2.72 13.22 8.35
CA VAL A 120 -3.97 13.84 8.77
C VAL A 120 -4.83 12.75 9.41
N ARG A 121 -5.25 12.94 10.64
CA ARG A 121 -6.03 11.97 11.42
C ARG A 121 -7.37 12.55 11.84
N PHE A 122 -8.45 11.80 11.61
CA PHE A 122 -9.82 12.28 11.84
C PHE A 122 -10.40 11.82 13.18
N ASP A 123 -9.86 10.76 13.77
CA ASP A 123 -10.31 10.19 15.04
C ASP A 123 -9.42 10.58 16.24
N LYS A 124 -8.52 11.55 16.07
CA LYS A 124 -7.57 11.90 17.15
C LYS A 124 -8.24 12.57 18.34
N TRP A 125 -9.23 13.42 18.08
CA TRP A 125 -9.96 14.17 19.07
C TRP A 125 -11.35 13.58 19.36
N ASP A 126 -11.87 12.75 18.45
CA ASP A 126 -13.14 12.02 18.56
C ASP A 126 -12.95 10.64 17.94
N ASP A 127 -12.97 9.59 18.75
CA ASP A 127 -12.70 8.19 18.34
C ASP A 127 -13.62 7.70 17.20
N THR A 128 -14.77 8.34 16.99
CA THR A 128 -15.72 8.04 15.91
C THR A 128 -15.40 8.77 14.61
N GLY A 129 -14.46 9.72 14.63
CA GLY A 129 -14.12 10.57 13.49
C GLY A 129 -13.65 9.77 12.28
N ARG A 130 -14.36 9.92 11.15
CA ARG A 130 -14.02 9.31 9.85
C ARG A 130 -14.28 10.31 8.73
N PHE A 131 -13.40 10.31 7.75
CA PHE A 131 -13.55 11.14 6.57
C PHE A 131 -13.53 10.26 5.33
N PHE A 132 -14.61 10.25 4.55
CA PHE A 132 -14.79 9.34 3.43
C PHE A 132 -14.51 7.86 3.77
N GLY A 133 -14.81 7.46 5.00
CA GLY A 133 -14.66 6.09 5.48
C GLY A 133 -13.24 5.71 5.91
N VAL A 134 -12.29 6.67 5.96
CA VAL A 134 -10.94 6.43 6.50
C VAL A 134 -10.73 7.17 7.82
N ARG A 135 -9.87 6.62 8.66
CA ARG A 135 -9.40 7.18 9.91
C ARG A 135 -8.32 8.23 9.71
N GLN A 136 -7.50 8.06 8.69
CA GLN A 136 -6.34 8.90 8.45
C GLN A 136 -5.90 8.88 6.99
N ILE A 137 -5.15 9.93 6.60
CA ILE A 137 -4.55 10.10 5.28
C ILE A 137 -3.05 10.27 5.46
N ASN A 138 -2.26 9.63 4.62
CA ASN A 138 -0.80 9.75 4.57
C ASN A 138 -0.39 10.46 3.29
N LEU A 139 0.19 11.64 3.44
CA LEU A 139 0.71 12.45 2.35
C LEU A 139 2.24 12.40 2.36
N GLU A 140 2.81 11.64 1.43
CA GLU A 140 4.25 11.48 1.30
C GLU A 140 4.83 12.49 0.30
N ALA A 141 5.87 13.18 0.73
CA ALA A 141 6.52 14.23 -0.05
C ALA A 141 7.61 13.72 -1.00
N ASN A 142 8.17 12.53 -0.74
CA ASN A 142 9.23 11.87 -1.52
C ASN A 142 10.40 12.75 -1.93
N PRO A 143 11.22 13.21 -0.96
CA PRO A 143 12.33 14.13 -1.25
C PRO A 143 13.53 13.47 -1.93
N ASP A 144 13.53 12.16 -2.12
CA ASP A 144 14.70 11.41 -2.59
C ASP A 144 14.81 11.34 -4.09
N TYR A 145 13.69 11.55 -4.80
CA TYR A 145 13.63 11.38 -6.24
C TYR A 145 12.86 12.51 -6.91
N PRO A 146 13.33 13.02 -8.07
CA PRO A 146 12.62 14.04 -8.85
C PRO A 146 11.23 13.56 -9.32
N ALA A 147 11.09 12.25 -9.64
CA ALA A 147 9.82 11.64 -10.00
C ALA A 147 9.25 10.84 -8.80
N PRO A 148 8.21 11.35 -8.12
CA PRO A 148 7.60 10.70 -6.97
C PRO A 148 6.62 9.60 -7.40
N VAL A 149 7.12 8.54 -8.06
CA VAL A 149 6.27 7.50 -8.70
C VAL A 149 6.50 6.09 -8.16
N ARG A 150 7.59 5.85 -7.40
CA ARG A 150 8.03 4.50 -7.05
C ARG A 150 7.04 3.75 -6.17
N ASP A 151 6.56 4.33 -5.08
CA ASP A 151 5.50 3.73 -4.25
C ASP A 151 4.25 3.42 -5.06
N ARG A 152 3.81 4.38 -5.89
CA ARG A 152 2.61 4.20 -6.70
C ARG A 152 2.75 3.06 -7.69
N LEU A 153 3.89 2.97 -8.36
CA LEU A 153 4.17 1.90 -9.32
C LEU A 153 4.37 0.56 -8.61
N GLY A 154 5.16 0.52 -7.54
CA GLY A 154 5.42 -0.68 -6.76
C GLY A 154 4.14 -1.27 -6.17
N MET A 155 3.34 -0.45 -5.49
CA MET A 155 2.07 -0.88 -4.91
C MET A 155 1.05 -1.30 -5.97
N TRP A 156 1.07 -0.66 -7.15
CA TRP A 156 0.24 -1.09 -8.27
C TRP A 156 0.66 -2.47 -8.78
N ILE A 157 1.97 -2.75 -8.91
CA ILE A 157 2.48 -4.07 -9.29
C ILE A 157 2.06 -5.13 -8.26
N MET A 158 2.20 -4.85 -6.97
CA MET A 158 1.79 -5.76 -5.89
C MET A 158 0.28 -6.10 -5.97
N ARG A 159 -0.59 -5.09 -6.15
CA ARG A 159 -2.03 -5.33 -6.32
C ARG A 159 -2.34 -6.13 -7.58
N ARG A 160 -1.68 -5.84 -8.69
CA ARG A 160 -1.83 -6.59 -9.96
C ARG A 160 -1.34 -8.03 -9.84
N ALA A 161 -0.38 -8.30 -8.95
CA ALA A 161 0.05 -9.65 -8.60
C ALA A 161 -0.95 -10.38 -7.66
N GLY A 162 -2.07 -9.75 -7.30
CA GLY A 162 -3.10 -10.32 -6.43
C GLY A 162 -2.79 -10.20 -4.92
N LEU A 163 -1.89 -9.30 -4.55
CA LEU A 163 -1.53 -9.04 -3.15
C LEU A 163 -2.38 -7.93 -2.53
N MET A 164 -2.59 -7.99 -1.23
CA MET A 164 -3.32 -6.98 -0.46
C MET A 164 -2.42 -5.77 -0.17
N ALA A 165 -2.13 -4.96 -1.18
CA ALA A 165 -1.26 -3.80 -1.09
C ALA A 165 -2.05 -2.48 -1.02
N PRO A 166 -1.49 -1.42 -0.41
CA PRO A 166 -2.07 -0.08 -0.37
C PRO A 166 -2.40 0.50 -1.75
N ARG A 167 -3.49 1.26 -1.82
CA ARG A 167 -3.75 2.14 -2.98
C ARG A 167 -2.87 3.38 -2.86
N VAL A 168 -2.35 3.84 -3.99
CA VAL A 168 -1.52 5.05 -4.04
C VAL A 168 -1.93 5.88 -5.25
N ASN A 169 -2.32 7.11 -5.00
CA ASN A 169 -2.51 8.11 -6.07
C ASN A 169 -1.71 9.39 -5.74
N HIS A 170 -1.87 10.41 -6.56
CA HIS A 170 -1.28 11.72 -6.28
C HIS A 170 -2.35 12.72 -5.89
N ALA A 171 -1.98 13.62 -4.99
CA ALA A 171 -2.81 14.71 -4.52
C ALA A 171 -2.10 16.06 -4.67
N ARG A 172 -2.79 17.06 -5.22
CA ARG A 172 -2.40 18.45 -5.01
C ARG A 172 -2.86 18.88 -3.64
N VAL A 173 -1.96 19.36 -2.83
CA VAL A 173 -2.26 19.81 -1.48
C VAL A 173 -2.14 21.32 -1.42
N THR A 174 -3.18 21.97 -0.89
CA THR A 174 -3.13 23.38 -0.52
C THR A 174 -3.12 23.52 0.98
N LEU A 175 -2.52 24.59 1.46
CA LEU A 175 -2.53 25.01 2.85
C LEU A 175 -3.26 26.35 2.93
N ASN A 176 -4.41 26.35 3.62
CA ASN A 176 -5.28 27.56 3.68
C ASN A 176 -5.53 28.15 2.28
N GLY A 177 -5.77 27.27 1.28
CA GLY A 177 -5.99 27.67 -0.11
C GLY A 177 -4.73 28.06 -0.90
N GLN A 178 -3.53 28.05 -0.30
CA GLN A 178 -2.27 28.32 -1.02
C GLN A 178 -1.58 27.02 -1.41
N PRO A 179 -1.01 26.91 -2.62
CA PRO A 179 -0.35 25.69 -3.08
C PRO A 179 0.79 25.27 -2.14
N LEU A 180 0.73 24.04 -1.62
CA LEU A 180 1.80 23.42 -0.84
C LEU A 180 2.63 22.45 -1.71
N GLY A 181 2.02 21.80 -2.69
CA GLY A 181 2.68 20.97 -3.67
C GLY A 181 1.95 19.67 -4.00
N LEU A 182 2.61 18.85 -4.83
CA LEU A 182 2.16 17.53 -5.23
C LEU A 182 2.68 16.46 -4.24
N TYR A 183 1.79 15.65 -3.71
CA TYR A 183 2.09 14.57 -2.76
C TYR A 183 1.67 13.22 -3.31
N GLN A 184 2.31 12.14 -2.89
CA GLN A 184 1.72 10.81 -2.95
C GLN A 184 0.75 10.65 -1.77
N ASN A 185 -0.49 10.27 -2.06
CA ASN A 185 -1.49 9.89 -1.08
C ASN A 185 -1.50 8.37 -0.98
N ILE A 186 -0.91 7.84 0.09
CA ILE A 186 -0.70 6.42 0.31
C ILE A 186 -1.73 5.92 1.32
N GLU A 187 -2.52 4.92 0.94
CA GLU A 187 -3.47 4.26 1.84
C GLU A 187 -2.73 3.63 3.02
N ILE A 188 -3.20 3.92 4.22
CA ILE A 188 -2.58 3.40 5.44
C ILE A 188 -3.12 2.01 5.74
N ILE A 189 -2.23 1.09 6.11
CA ILE A 189 -2.60 -0.23 6.59
C ILE A 189 -3.06 -0.10 8.04
N ASP A 190 -4.38 -0.05 8.22
CA ASP A 190 -5.07 0.08 9.50
C ASP A 190 -6.38 -0.73 9.51
N HIS A 191 -7.24 -0.49 10.48
CA HIS A 191 -8.51 -1.23 10.59
C HIS A 191 -9.40 -1.04 9.35
N GLU A 192 -9.50 0.18 8.83
CA GLU A 192 -10.32 0.51 7.65
C GLU A 192 -9.77 -0.13 6.37
N PHE A 193 -8.45 -0.28 6.26
CA PHE A 193 -7.82 -1.06 5.21
C PHE A 193 -8.20 -2.53 5.29
N LEU A 194 -8.16 -3.11 6.51
CA LEU A 194 -8.50 -4.51 6.74
C LEU A 194 -9.99 -4.79 6.48
N GLU A 195 -10.89 -3.90 6.90
CA GLU A 195 -12.33 -4.03 6.66
C GLU A 195 -12.70 -4.11 5.17
N GLN A 196 -11.89 -3.49 4.31
CA GLN A 196 -12.14 -3.51 2.88
C GLN A 196 -11.64 -4.78 2.19
N ARG A 197 -10.73 -5.53 2.82
CA ARG A 197 -9.99 -6.64 2.18
C ARG A 197 -10.20 -7.99 2.84
N PHE A 198 -10.61 -8.01 4.10
CA PHE A 198 -10.81 -9.25 4.86
C PHE A 198 -12.23 -9.32 5.42
N ASP A 199 -12.82 -10.51 5.41
CA ASP A 199 -14.15 -10.75 5.94
C ASP A 199 -14.16 -12.08 6.73
N PRO A 200 -14.30 -12.04 8.06
CA PRO A 200 -14.37 -10.86 8.93
C PRO A 200 -12.98 -10.23 9.20
N PRO A 201 -12.86 -8.91 9.40
CA PRO A 201 -11.60 -8.23 9.67
C PRO A 201 -11.20 -8.29 11.16
N ILE A 202 -11.32 -9.47 11.78
CA ILE A 202 -11.19 -9.68 13.23
C ILE A 202 -9.80 -10.17 13.65
N GLY A 203 -8.76 -9.76 12.94
CA GLY A 203 -7.39 -10.18 13.19
C GLY A 203 -6.53 -9.12 13.88
N ASN A 204 -5.33 -9.53 14.25
CA ASN A 204 -4.32 -8.64 14.79
C ASN A 204 -3.39 -8.16 13.67
N LEU A 205 -3.16 -6.86 13.62
CA LEU A 205 -2.20 -6.23 12.72
C LEU A 205 -0.94 -5.88 13.49
N TYR A 206 0.20 -6.34 13.00
CA TYR A 206 1.51 -6.10 13.59
C TYR A 206 2.40 -5.33 12.61
N GLU A 207 3.12 -4.36 13.11
CA GLU A 207 4.17 -3.63 12.39
C GLU A 207 5.49 -3.79 13.10
N GLN A 208 6.56 -4.00 12.35
CA GLN A 208 7.90 -4.02 12.90
C GLN A 208 8.52 -2.62 12.79
N ASP A 209 9.05 -2.12 13.91
CA ASP A 209 9.89 -0.93 13.95
C ASP A 209 11.29 -1.24 14.54
N ARG A 210 12.08 -0.21 14.77
CA ARG A 210 13.44 -0.35 15.30
C ARG A 210 13.51 -0.92 16.73
N ASN A 211 12.37 -0.93 17.43
CA ASN A 211 12.27 -1.40 18.81
C ASN A 211 11.66 -2.82 18.90
N GLY A 212 11.22 -3.38 17.78
CA GLY A 212 10.59 -4.69 17.71
C GLY A 212 9.19 -4.64 17.09
N TRP A 213 8.33 -5.56 17.48
CA TRP A 213 6.98 -5.68 16.98
C TRP A 213 5.99 -4.83 17.77
N ASN A 214 5.12 -4.13 17.06
CA ASN A 214 4.04 -3.34 17.62
C ASN A 214 2.69 -3.86 17.14
N LEU A 215 1.77 -4.07 18.07
CA LEU A 215 0.37 -4.32 17.75
C LEU A 215 -0.29 -3.00 17.33
N ARG A 216 -0.71 -2.90 16.06
CA ARG A 216 -1.32 -1.68 15.49
C ARG A 216 -2.84 -1.66 15.63
N THR A 217 -3.47 -2.80 15.46
CA THR A 217 -4.89 -2.98 15.73
C THR A 217 -5.12 -4.40 16.24
N ASN A 218 -5.97 -4.52 17.23
CA ASN A 218 -6.49 -5.80 17.67
C ASN A 218 -7.85 -6.02 17.01
N GLY A 219 -8.11 -7.26 16.64
CA GLY A 219 -9.45 -7.61 16.21
C GLY A 219 -10.48 -7.28 17.27
N SER A 220 -11.68 -6.88 16.85
CA SER A 220 -12.78 -6.41 17.72
C SER A 220 -13.27 -7.42 18.76
N THR A 221 -12.68 -8.60 18.85
CA THR A 221 -13.08 -9.69 19.76
C THR A 221 -12.41 -9.67 21.11
N GLY A 222 -11.57 -8.67 21.41
CA GLY A 222 -10.84 -8.62 22.69
C GLY A 222 -9.75 -9.69 22.85
N ASN A 223 -9.54 -10.52 21.84
CA ASN A 223 -8.51 -11.53 21.83
C ASN A 223 -7.19 -10.91 21.37
N THR A 224 -6.62 -10.05 22.21
CA THR A 224 -5.27 -9.52 22.02
C THR A 224 -4.31 -10.67 22.25
N LYS A 225 -3.88 -11.34 21.17
CA LYS A 225 -2.68 -12.17 21.30
C LYS A 225 -1.53 -11.25 21.63
N PRO A 226 -0.80 -11.49 22.72
CA PRO A 226 0.34 -10.67 23.07
C PRO A 226 1.35 -10.69 21.91
N VAL A 227 2.12 -9.61 21.75
CA VAL A 227 3.25 -9.58 20.80
C VAL A 227 4.22 -10.73 21.06
N SER A 228 4.34 -11.19 22.32
CA SER A 228 5.13 -12.37 22.72
C SER A 228 4.76 -13.64 21.96
N ASP A 229 3.49 -13.84 21.61
CA ASP A 229 3.06 -15.05 20.87
C ASP A 229 3.55 -14.97 19.42
N LEU A 230 3.48 -13.79 18.81
CA LEU A 230 4.07 -13.54 17.49
C LEU A 230 5.59 -13.75 17.53
N GLU A 231 6.30 -13.21 18.51
CA GLU A 231 7.76 -13.35 18.65
C GLU A 231 8.17 -14.81 18.85
N THR A 232 7.37 -15.58 19.59
CA THR A 232 7.56 -17.02 19.78
C THR A 232 7.44 -17.76 18.44
N LEU A 233 6.39 -17.46 17.67
CA LEU A 233 6.16 -18.04 16.34
C LEU A 233 7.31 -17.69 15.37
N LEU A 234 7.69 -16.42 15.29
CA LEU A 234 8.77 -15.95 14.43
C LEU A 234 10.12 -16.55 14.83
N THR A 235 10.31 -16.86 16.11
CA THR A 235 11.52 -17.55 16.60
C THR A 235 11.53 -19.02 16.14
N ALA A 236 10.37 -19.68 16.15
CA ALA A 236 10.26 -21.04 15.63
C ALA A 236 10.57 -21.13 14.13
N TRP A 237 10.23 -20.11 13.33
CA TRP A 237 10.56 -20.07 11.91
C TRP A 237 12.06 -19.98 11.61
N LYS A 238 12.88 -19.67 12.60
CA LYS A 238 14.35 -19.67 12.46
C LYS A 238 14.97 -21.05 12.61
N ALA A 239 14.18 -22.07 12.90
CA ALA A 239 14.65 -23.45 12.98
C ALA A 239 15.15 -23.95 11.61
N ALA A 240 15.97 -24.98 11.63
CA ALA A 240 16.40 -25.62 10.38
C ALA A 240 15.19 -26.26 9.66
N PRO A 241 15.21 -26.27 8.30
CA PRO A 241 14.18 -26.92 7.51
C PRO A 241 13.90 -28.36 7.96
N SER A 242 12.64 -28.65 8.21
CA SER A 242 12.15 -29.98 8.62
C SER A 242 10.66 -30.12 8.31
N ALA A 243 10.18 -31.36 8.21
CA ALA A 243 8.76 -31.61 8.02
C ALA A 243 7.87 -31.05 9.16
N ALA A 244 8.37 -31.02 10.38
CA ALA A 244 7.65 -30.43 11.51
C ALA A 244 7.52 -28.89 11.39
N LEU A 245 8.56 -28.23 10.90
CA LEU A 245 8.52 -26.78 10.63
C LEU A 245 7.61 -26.46 9.44
N GLU A 246 7.60 -27.30 8.41
CA GLU A 246 6.70 -27.19 7.27
C GLU A 246 5.23 -27.26 7.70
N GLU A 247 4.85 -28.29 8.45
CA GLU A 247 3.52 -28.45 9.03
C GLU A 247 3.12 -27.24 9.91
N GLN A 248 4.05 -26.75 10.73
CA GLN A 248 3.82 -25.57 11.55
C GLN A 248 3.59 -24.30 10.70
N LEU A 249 4.36 -24.10 9.63
CA LEU A 249 4.19 -22.95 8.73
C LEU A 249 2.84 -23.03 8.01
N GLU A 250 2.47 -24.18 7.45
CA GLU A 250 1.16 -24.36 6.80
C GLU A 250 -0.03 -24.11 7.76
N ALA A 251 0.14 -24.45 9.03
CA ALA A 251 -0.88 -24.20 10.05
C ALA A 251 -0.98 -22.73 10.50
N THR A 252 0.10 -21.95 10.36
CA THR A 252 0.21 -20.63 10.99
C THR A 252 0.38 -19.49 10.00
N VAL A 253 0.64 -19.79 8.73
CA VAL A 253 0.90 -18.82 7.65
C VAL A 253 0.07 -19.17 6.42
N ASP A 254 -0.38 -18.19 5.71
CA ASP A 254 -0.84 -18.38 4.33
C ASP A 254 0.38 -18.50 3.42
N VAL A 255 0.89 -19.73 3.28
CA VAL A 255 2.14 -20.01 2.55
C VAL A 255 2.06 -19.53 1.11
N GLY A 256 0.93 -19.78 0.42
CA GLY A 256 0.76 -19.35 -0.97
C GLY A 256 0.82 -17.82 -1.12
N GLN A 257 0.23 -17.08 -0.16
CA GLN A 257 0.32 -15.62 -0.17
C GLN A 257 1.76 -15.13 0.07
N VAL A 258 2.48 -15.74 1.01
CA VAL A 258 3.87 -15.39 1.31
C VAL A 258 4.79 -15.71 0.14
N LEU A 259 4.58 -16.84 -0.55
CA LEU A 259 5.31 -17.21 -1.76
C LEU A 259 5.11 -16.16 -2.87
N ARG A 260 3.87 -15.78 -3.09
CA ARG A 260 3.51 -14.78 -4.10
C ARG A 260 4.08 -13.40 -3.78
N GLU A 261 4.03 -12.98 -2.52
CA GLU A 261 4.64 -11.72 -2.08
C GLU A 261 6.15 -11.74 -2.32
N THR A 262 6.82 -12.80 -1.87
CA THR A 262 8.26 -12.98 -2.09
C THR A 262 8.60 -12.98 -3.59
N ALA A 263 7.82 -13.67 -4.42
CA ALA A 263 7.99 -13.69 -5.87
C ALA A 263 7.83 -12.29 -6.48
N ALA A 264 6.81 -11.54 -6.06
CA ALA A 264 6.58 -10.18 -6.53
C ALA A 264 7.72 -9.23 -6.12
N GLU A 265 8.20 -9.33 -4.88
CA GLU A 265 9.35 -8.56 -4.39
C GLU A 265 10.65 -8.88 -5.13
N MET A 266 10.81 -10.12 -5.57
CA MET A 266 12.00 -10.54 -6.31
C MET A 266 11.93 -10.20 -7.80
N VAL A 267 10.74 -10.15 -8.38
CA VAL A 267 10.52 -9.64 -9.74
C VAL A 267 10.64 -8.12 -9.77
N LEU A 268 10.02 -7.43 -8.82
CA LEU A 268 10.17 -5.99 -8.60
C LEU A 268 11.43 -5.75 -7.77
N PRO A 269 12.54 -5.24 -8.35
CA PRO A 269 13.78 -5.10 -7.58
C PRO A 269 13.62 -4.01 -6.52
N VAL A 270 13.44 -4.45 -5.27
CA VAL A 270 13.39 -3.61 -4.06
C VAL A 270 14.47 -4.07 -3.10
N CYS A 271 15.25 -3.14 -2.56
CA CYS A 271 16.37 -3.51 -1.69
C CYS A 271 16.01 -3.60 -0.21
N ASP A 272 14.91 -2.97 0.22
CA ASP A 272 14.53 -2.79 1.61
C ASP A 272 13.09 -3.25 1.91
N ASN A 273 12.78 -4.47 1.54
CA ASN A 273 11.48 -5.10 1.72
C ASN A 273 11.58 -6.30 2.69
N PHE A 274 10.50 -7.06 2.81
CA PHE A 274 10.46 -8.29 3.60
C PHE A 274 11.54 -9.29 3.18
N SER A 275 11.61 -9.59 1.89
CA SER A 275 12.49 -10.64 1.36
C SER A 275 13.97 -10.31 1.45
N ASN A 276 14.35 -9.03 1.35
CA ASN A 276 15.74 -8.59 1.30
C ASN A 276 16.25 -8.03 2.62
N GLY A 277 15.39 -7.43 3.43
CA GLY A 277 15.78 -6.73 4.66
C GLY A 277 15.04 -7.18 5.91
N GLY A 278 13.88 -7.80 5.75
CA GLY A 278 12.99 -8.13 6.84
C GLY A 278 12.35 -6.90 7.50
N TYR A 279 12.06 -5.85 6.74
CA TYR A 279 11.34 -4.64 7.14
C TYR A 279 10.45 -4.15 6.00
N ASN A 280 9.74 -3.04 6.20
CA ASN A 280 8.80 -2.48 5.23
C ASN A 280 7.64 -3.43 4.88
N PHE A 281 7.04 -4.03 5.91
CA PHE A 281 5.87 -4.87 5.79
C PHE A 281 5.06 -4.89 7.09
N TYR A 282 3.82 -5.33 6.98
CA TYR A 282 2.97 -5.66 8.12
C TYR A 282 2.67 -7.16 8.11
N LEU A 283 2.41 -7.71 9.30
CA LEU A 283 1.82 -9.03 9.46
C LEU A 283 0.39 -8.87 9.93
N TYR A 284 -0.55 -9.49 9.23
CA TYR A 284 -1.93 -9.55 9.64
C TYR A 284 -2.32 -10.98 9.96
N GLN A 285 -2.76 -11.22 11.20
CA GLN A 285 -3.29 -12.51 11.62
C GLN A 285 -4.77 -12.56 11.31
N MET A 286 -5.15 -13.35 10.31
CA MET A 286 -6.54 -13.52 9.87
C MET A 286 -7.42 -14.19 10.92
N ALA A 287 -8.72 -14.26 10.65
CA ALA A 287 -9.72 -14.89 11.53
C ALA A 287 -9.43 -16.38 11.80
N ASP A 288 -8.83 -17.09 10.84
CA ASP A 288 -8.40 -18.48 10.94
C ASP A 288 -7.05 -18.66 11.66
N SER A 289 -6.51 -17.57 12.20
CA SER A 289 -5.23 -17.49 12.91
C SER A 289 -3.98 -17.56 12.03
N ARG A 290 -4.10 -17.72 10.71
CA ARG A 290 -2.94 -17.68 9.82
C ARG A 290 -2.48 -16.25 9.60
N LEU A 291 -1.18 -16.08 9.44
CA LEU A 291 -0.53 -14.81 9.12
C LEU A 291 -0.44 -14.61 7.60
N VAL A 292 -0.68 -13.38 7.17
CA VAL A 292 -0.39 -12.90 5.82
C VAL A 292 0.56 -11.71 5.89
N LEU A 293 1.34 -11.51 4.82
CA LEU A 293 2.18 -10.34 4.62
C LEU A 293 1.37 -9.25 3.94
N LEU A 294 1.64 -8.01 4.31
CA LEU A 294 1.10 -6.82 3.63
C LEU A 294 2.29 -5.90 3.31
N PRO A 295 2.58 -5.63 2.03
CA PRO A 295 3.72 -4.82 1.63
C PRO A 295 3.54 -3.37 2.04
N TRP A 296 4.65 -2.72 2.41
CA TRP A 296 4.69 -1.32 2.81
C TRP A 296 5.96 -0.64 2.32
N ASP A 297 5.90 0.70 2.09
CA ASP A 297 7.05 1.58 1.84
C ASP A 297 7.93 1.11 0.66
N LEU A 298 7.37 1.11 -0.55
CA LEU A 298 8.06 0.71 -1.78
C LEU A 298 8.71 1.92 -2.51
N ASP A 299 9.12 2.94 -1.76
CA ASP A 299 9.74 4.16 -2.30
C ASP A 299 11.12 3.91 -2.94
N GLU A 300 11.76 2.80 -2.57
CA GLU A 300 13.01 2.31 -3.17
C GLU A 300 12.81 1.28 -4.30
N ALA A 301 11.56 1.06 -4.75
CA ALA A 301 11.30 0.18 -5.88
C ALA A 301 11.95 0.71 -7.17
N ILE A 302 12.62 -0.19 -7.89
CA ILE A 302 13.30 0.11 -9.18
C ILE A 302 14.32 1.25 -9.00
N SER A 303 14.94 1.35 -7.83
CA SER A 303 15.99 2.33 -7.54
C SER A 303 17.37 1.83 -7.93
N ASP A 304 18.37 2.71 -7.88
CA ASP A 304 19.76 2.36 -8.18
C ASP A 304 20.38 1.41 -7.13
N ARG A 305 19.71 1.23 -5.99
CA ARG A 305 20.14 0.31 -4.91
C ARG A 305 19.83 -1.15 -5.22
N ALA A 306 18.90 -1.43 -6.13
CA ALA A 306 18.50 -2.77 -6.52
C ALA A 306 18.90 -2.99 -7.99
N PRO A 307 19.97 -3.74 -8.28
CA PRO A 307 20.44 -3.94 -9.65
C PRO A 307 19.40 -4.73 -10.47
N PRO A 308 19.19 -4.35 -11.74
CA PRO A 308 18.20 -5.02 -12.60
C PRO A 308 18.54 -6.48 -12.92
N ASP A 309 19.81 -6.87 -12.78
CA ASP A 309 20.33 -8.22 -12.95
C ASP A 309 20.44 -9.01 -11.63
N ALA A 310 19.79 -8.54 -10.55
CA ALA A 310 19.71 -9.31 -9.32
C ALA A 310 19.05 -10.67 -9.58
N ASP A 311 19.73 -11.75 -9.15
CA ASP A 311 19.23 -13.11 -9.31
C ASP A 311 17.92 -13.29 -8.52
N PRO A 312 16.80 -13.66 -9.17
CA PRO A 312 15.51 -13.82 -8.48
C PRO A 312 15.48 -15.03 -7.53
N TRP A 313 16.49 -15.90 -7.57
CA TRP A 313 16.63 -17.04 -6.69
C TRP A 313 17.53 -16.75 -5.48
N THR A 314 18.36 -15.71 -5.56
CA THR A 314 19.21 -15.27 -4.46
C THR A 314 18.77 -13.89 -4.03
N PHE A 315 18.24 -13.78 -2.82
CA PHE A 315 17.93 -12.49 -2.26
C PHE A 315 19.18 -11.59 -2.30
N LEU A 316 19.03 -10.28 -2.43
CA LEU A 316 20.13 -9.29 -2.46
C LEU A 316 20.97 -9.31 -1.15
N GLY A 317 21.45 -10.45 -0.84
CA GLY A 317 21.92 -11.09 0.35
C GLY A 317 23.07 -10.47 1.14
N ASN A 318 23.43 -9.19 1.00
CA ASN A 318 24.39 -8.57 1.91
C ASN A 318 23.77 -8.07 3.23
N LEU A 319 22.46 -8.12 3.37
CA LEU A 319 21.75 -7.75 4.59
C LEU A 319 21.64 -8.90 5.60
N ALA A 320 22.02 -10.12 5.23
CA ALA A 320 22.10 -11.27 6.15
C ALA A 320 23.04 -11.03 7.36
N ASN A 321 23.92 -10.03 7.28
CA ASN A 321 24.82 -9.62 8.36
C ASN A 321 24.36 -8.38 9.13
N SER A 322 23.19 -7.81 8.84
CA SER A 322 22.66 -6.73 9.66
C SER A 322 22.11 -7.31 10.96
N ASN A 323 22.86 -7.18 12.04
CA ASN A 323 22.40 -7.48 13.41
C ASN A 323 21.19 -6.65 13.86
N ARG A 324 20.62 -5.82 12.97
CA ARG A 324 19.53 -4.90 13.31
C ARG A 324 18.16 -5.55 13.28
N PHE A 325 17.94 -6.51 12.37
CA PHE A 325 16.68 -7.24 12.29
C PHE A 325 17.00 -8.68 11.89
N PRO A 326 16.53 -9.69 12.62
CA PRO A 326 16.63 -11.05 12.14
C PRO A 326 15.82 -11.11 10.84
N ALA A 327 16.49 -11.34 9.74
CA ALA A 327 15.86 -11.44 8.42
C ALA A 327 14.92 -12.65 8.41
N ILE A 328 13.68 -12.45 8.87
CA ILE A 328 12.63 -13.48 8.87
C ILE A 328 12.48 -14.04 7.47
N GLY A 329 12.52 -13.17 6.45
CA GLY A 329 12.51 -13.57 5.05
C GLY A 329 13.62 -14.54 4.69
N PHE A 330 14.83 -14.38 5.21
CA PHE A 330 15.93 -15.28 4.91
C PHE A 330 15.71 -16.71 5.45
N HIS A 331 15.16 -16.86 6.66
CA HIS A 331 14.86 -18.16 7.24
C HIS A 331 13.67 -18.82 6.54
N LEU A 332 12.64 -18.05 6.24
CA LEU A 332 11.50 -18.53 5.45
C LEU A 332 11.95 -19.02 4.08
N ARG A 333 12.88 -18.30 3.42
CA ARG A 333 13.50 -18.73 2.18
C ARG A 333 14.14 -20.10 2.26
N ALA A 334 14.91 -20.39 3.31
CA ALA A 334 15.53 -21.70 3.47
C ALA A 334 14.49 -22.82 3.44
N MET A 335 13.33 -22.59 4.04
CA MET A 335 12.18 -23.51 3.99
C MET A 335 11.58 -23.60 2.59
N LEU A 336 11.35 -22.48 1.91
CA LEU A 336 10.81 -22.45 0.55
C LEU A 336 11.66 -23.27 -0.43
N PHE A 337 12.98 -23.20 -0.29
CA PHE A 337 13.89 -23.96 -1.14
C PHE A 337 14.06 -25.42 -0.73
N ALA A 338 13.77 -25.76 0.54
CA ALA A 338 13.80 -27.15 1.00
C ALA A 338 12.56 -27.95 0.55
N ASN A 339 11.42 -27.28 0.28
CA ASN A 339 10.18 -27.92 -0.19
C ASN A 339 10.02 -27.78 -1.72
N PRO A 340 10.06 -28.89 -2.49
CA PRO A 340 9.94 -28.84 -3.95
C PRO A 340 8.60 -28.27 -4.45
N SER A 341 7.49 -28.50 -3.74
CA SER A 341 6.17 -27.96 -4.10
C SER A 341 6.13 -26.45 -3.95
N TRP A 342 6.60 -25.93 -2.83
CA TRP A 342 6.66 -24.49 -2.58
C TRP A 342 7.60 -23.79 -3.55
N ARG A 343 8.73 -24.45 -3.86
CA ARG A 343 9.63 -23.94 -4.89
C ARG A 343 8.99 -23.82 -6.27
N ALA A 344 8.22 -24.85 -6.65
CA ALA A 344 7.51 -24.85 -7.94
C ALA A 344 6.40 -23.79 -7.98
N GLU A 345 5.68 -23.58 -6.87
CA GLU A 345 4.68 -22.51 -6.74
C GLU A 345 5.33 -21.14 -6.80
N TYR A 346 6.42 -20.92 -6.09
CA TYR A 346 7.19 -19.68 -6.13
C TYR A 346 7.69 -19.36 -7.56
N GLU A 347 8.21 -20.34 -8.30
CA GLU A 347 8.61 -20.19 -9.71
C GLU A 347 7.43 -19.80 -10.58
N SER A 348 6.29 -20.46 -10.40
CA SER A 348 5.04 -20.14 -11.10
C SER A 348 4.58 -18.71 -10.82
N ASP A 349 4.63 -18.29 -9.56
CA ASP A 349 4.27 -16.92 -9.16
C ASP A 349 5.25 -15.89 -9.76
N MET A 350 6.56 -16.16 -9.77
CA MET A 350 7.52 -15.27 -10.43
C MET A 350 7.23 -15.08 -11.91
N LEU A 351 6.92 -16.18 -12.63
CA LEU A 351 6.54 -16.13 -14.04
C LEU A 351 5.25 -15.33 -14.24
N ALA A 352 4.24 -15.58 -13.42
CA ALA A 352 2.96 -14.87 -13.48
C ALA A 352 3.12 -13.36 -13.21
N VAL A 353 3.92 -12.97 -12.23
CA VAL A 353 4.20 -11.56 -11.93
C VAL A 353 5.01 -10.90 -13.05
N ARG A 354 6.05 -11.59 -13.55
CA ARG A 354 6.89 -11.11 -14.68
C ARG A 354 6.06 -10.81 -15.92
N ASP A 355 5.22 -11.75 -16.33
CA ASP A 355 4.47 -11.65 -17.58
C ASP A 355 3.20 -10.80 -17.43
N GLY A 356 2.62 -10.75 -16.25
CA GLY A 356 1.42 -9.99 -15.93
C GLY A 356 1.70 -8.57 -15.43
N ALA A 357 1.83 -8.44 -14.10
CA ALA A 357 1.93 -7.14 -13.44
C ALA A 357 3.18 -6.35 -13.84
N TYR A 358 4.34 -7.00 -13.82
CA TYR A 358 5.61 -6.35 -14.15
C TYR A 358 5.76 -6.12 -15.66
N GLY A 359 5.23 -7.01 -16.50
CA GLY A 359 5.20 -6.83 -17.95
C GLY A 359 4.47 -5.55 -18.39
N ALA A 360 3.45 -5.14 -17.65
CA ALA A 360 2.70 -3.91 -17.89
C ALA A 360 3.27 -2.67 -17.18
N ALA A 361 4.33 -2.82 -16.38
CA ALA A 361 4.85 -1.74 -15.51
C ALA A 361 5.37 -0.53 -16.29
N LYS A 362 5.97 -0.74 -17.47
CA LYS A 362 6.49 0.34 -18.32
C LYS A 362 5.37 1.25 -18.83
N ASP A 363 4.28 0.67 -19.30
CA ASP A 363 3.12 1.42 -19.79
C ASP A 363 2.43 2.14 -18.63
N ARG A 364 2.32 1.49 -17.47
CA ARG A 364 1.79 2.13 -16.26
C ARG A 364 2.65 3.30 -15.81
N LEU A 365 3.97 3.17 -15.82
CA LEU A 365 4.89 4.25 -15.50
C LEU A 365 4.67 5.45 -16.43
N ALA A 366 4.59 5.22 -17.74
CA ALA A 366 4.35 6.29 -18.72
C ALA A 366 3.05 7.03 -18.42
N GLN A 367 1.95 6.31 -18.16
CA GLN A 367 0.66 6.90 -17.76
C GLN A 367 0.76 7.74 -16.51
N VAL A 368 1.47 7.27 -15.48
CA VAL A 368 1.64 8.00 -14.22
C VAL A 368 2.50 9.24 -14.42
N CYS A 369 3.63 9.12 -15.14
CA CYS A 369 4.50 10.26 -15.42
C CYS A 369 3.76 11.34 -16.23
N ASP A 370 3.03 10.96 -17.28
CA ASP A 370 2.23 11.91 -18.07
C ASP A 370 1.17 12.61 -17.21
N GLN A 371 0.47 11.84 -16.36
CA GLN A 371 -0.58 12.36 -15.50
C GLN A 371 -0.08 13.42 -14.52
N ILE A 372 1.12 13.25 -13.96
CA ILE A 372 1.63 14.17 -12.93
C ILE A 372 2.58 15.25 -13.45
N ARG A 373 3.05 15.15 -14.69
CA ARG A 373 4.11 16.02 -15.23
C ARG A 373 3.81 17.50 -15.10
N SER A 374 2.61 17.95 -15.48
CA SER A 374 2.21 19.35 -15.34
C SER A 374 2.13 19.79 -13.87
N HIS A 375 1.67 18.89 -12.99
CA HIS A 375 1.56 19.17 -11.56
C HIS A 375 2.93 19.25 -10.87
N VAL A 376 3.93 18.49 -11.34
CA VAL A 376 5.32 18.64 -10.89
C VAL A 376 5.91 19.96 -11.39
N ALA A 377 5.60 20.36 -12.62
CA ALA A 377 6.06 21.64 -13.17
C ALA A 377 5.49 22.86 -12.40
N ASP A 378 4.26 22.74 -11.91
CA ASP A 378 3.56 23.78 -11.14
C ASP A 378 3.79 23.69 -9.62
N ASP A 379 4.52 22.66 -9.13
CA ASP A 379 4.77 22.44 -7.71
C ASP A 379 5.79 23.44 -7.16
N PRO A 380 5.41 24.39 -6.27
CA PRO A 380 6.32 25.40 -5.73
C PRO A 380 7.42 24.81 -4.86
N ALA A 381 7.28 23.54 -4.46
CA ALA A 381 8.20 22.82 -3.60
C ALA A 381 8.72 21.51 -4.24
N ALA A 382 8.74 21.45 -5.57
CA ALA A 382 9.31 20.31 -6.30
C ALA A 382 10.76 20.05 -5.91
N TYR A 383 11.12 18.76 -5.83
CA TYR A 383 12.49 18.33 -5.47
C TYR A 383 13.46 18.25 -6.64
N GLY A 384 13.06 18.74 -7.79
CA GLY A 384 13.88 18.81 -8.99
C GLY A 384 13.23 19.67 -10.06
N THR A 385 13.95 19.86 -11.14
CA THR A 385 13.43 20.48 -12.35
C THR A 385 12.58 19.49 -13.14
N ILE A 386 11.76 20.01 -14.07
CA ILE A 386 10.97 19.13 -14.95
C ILE A 386 11.86 18.24 -15.84
N ALA A 387 13.06 18.70 -16.19
CA ALA A 387 14.02 17.90 -16.94
C ALA A 387 14.58 16.73 -16.10
N GLU A 388 14.81 16.95 -14.81
CA GLU A 388 15.23 15.90 -13.89
C GLU A 388 14.09 14.91 -13.64
N PHE A 389 12.85 15.38 -13.54
CA PHE A 389 11.66 14.53 -13.47
C PHE A 389 11.53 13.63 -14.72
N ASP A 390 11.59 14.23 -15.92
CA ASP A 390 11.51 13.48 -17.19
C ASP A 390 12.67 12.48 -17.30
N GLY A 391 13.87 12.86 -16.87
CA GLY A 391 15.04 11.99 -16.82
C GLY A 391 14.89 10.84 -15.84
N ASP A 392 14.27 11.05 -14.67
CA ASP A 392 14.04 9.99 -13.70
C ASP A 392 12.97 9.00 -14.18
N CYS A 393 11.85 9.48 -14.77
CA CYS A 393 10.87 8.62 -15.43
C CYS A 393 11.53 7.77 -16.54
N GLY A 394 12.43 8.34 -17.33
CA GLY A 394 13.20 7.63 -18.36
C GLY A 394 14.08 6.53 -17.77
N ARG A 395 14.85 6.84 -16.72
CA ARG A 395 15.71 5.86 -16.03
C ARG A 395 14.91 4.70 -15.44
N ILE A 396 13.76 4.97 -14.81
CA ILE A 396 12.90 3.92 -14.30
C ILE A 396 12.41 3.01 -15.43
N ALA A 397 12.01 3.58 -16.59
CA ALA A 397 11.57 2.82 -17.75
C ALA A 397 12.68 1.95 -18.35
N GLU A 398 13.92 2.43 -18.38
CA GLU A 398 15.10 1.68 -18.81
C GLU A 398 15.36 0.50 -17.86
N ARG A 399 15.35 0.72 -16.55
CA ARG A 399 15.55 -0.32 -15.55
C ARG A 399 14.46 -1.39 -15.57
N ILE A 400 13.20 -1.01 -15.82
CA ILE A 400 12.12 -1.98 -16.05
C ILE A 400 12.42 -2.85 -17.27
N ALA A 401 12.90 -2.26 -18.37
CA ALA A 401 13.22 -3.02 -19.59
C ALA A 401 14.41 -3.96 -19.37
N GLU A 402 15.48 -3.49 -18.71
CA GLU A 402 16.66 -4.29 -18.35
C GLU A 402 16.27 -5.46 -17.44
N ARG A 403 15.49 -5.19 -16.38
CA ARG A 403 15.00 -6.25 -15.49
C ARG A 403 14.13 -7.26 -16.22
N SER A 404 13.24 -6.81 -17.10
CA SER A 404 12.40 -7.70 -17.89
C SER A 404 13.21 -8.58 -18.83
N ALA A 405 14.28 -8.05 -19.42
CA ALA A 405 15.20 -8.83 -20.26
C ALA A 405 15.93 -9.89 -19.42
N TYR A 406 16.52 -9.49 -18.32
CA TYR A 406 17.21 -10.39 -17.41
C TYR A 406 16.31 -11.53 -16.90
N LEU A 407 15.10 -11.20 -16.45
CA LEU A 407 14.16 -12.20 -15.94
C LEU A 407 13.72 -13.22 -16.99
N ARG A 408 13.63 -12.84 -18.28
CA ARG A 408 13.36 -13.81 -19.37
C ARG A 408 14.49 -14.83 -19.49
N ASP A 409 15.72 -14.38 -19.39
CA ASP A 409 16.89 -15.27 -19.48
C ASP A 409 17.03 -16.12 -18.22
N ALA A 410 16.91 -15.51 -17.03
CA ALA A 410 17.10 -16.16 -15.73
C ALA A 410 16.02 -17.20 -15.39
N LEU A 411 14.79 -17.01 -15.86
CA LEU A 411 13.64 -17.90 -15.63
C LEU A 411 13.35 -18.82 -16.83
N GLY A 412 14.17 -18.76 -17.89
CA GLY A 412 14.24 -19.81 -18.94
C GLY A 412 13.06 -19.86 -19.91
N ARG A 413 12.34 -18.74 -20.14
CA ARG A 413 11.23 -18.69 -21.14
C ARG A 413 11.08 -17.29 -21.73
#